data_27e9fbf33e1b9b69b6eb1d9d41f8da7e
#
_entry.id   27e9fbf33e1b9b69b6eb1d9d41f8da7e
#
_cell.length_a   1.000
_cell.length_b   1.000
_cell.length_c   1.000
_cell.angle_alpha   90.00
_cell.angle_beta   90.00
_cell.angle_gamma   90.00
#
_symmetry.space_group_name_H-M   'P 1'
#
loop_
_entity.id
_entity.type
_entity.pdbx_description
1 polymer ?
#
loop_
_entity_poly.entity_id
_entity_poly.type
_entity_poly.pdbx_seq_one_letter_code
_entity_poly.pdbx_strand_id
1 'polypeptide(L)'
;ATVNGAQLNYSRTLAADDWIVSPAMKLKAGFLYTLILKGRSSSATYKERFEVKYGTEATADALTNVIIEPNFFTTSKEETFQAVFSPQSDGTYYIGIHGISDKYMGSLYIYSIEITEPINALAPAATDEMNAVAAPEGALGATISATAPSKRADGSNLTTIAKAEIWNKTKERLVGSIDNPQPGSEVSITDTQAANGFNTYSIAFFNEAGKGYETECNVYIGIDIPTAVINPHVVQAGDKAVLTWEAPVTGINGGYIDPEKLTYQISQLQPMSVSTATEITGLTY
;
A
#
# COMPACT_ATOMS: atom_id res chain seq x y z
N ALA A 1 14.63 6.66 -14.70
CA ALA A 1 15.99 6.47 -14.19
C ALA A 1 16.29 4.98 -14.25
N THR A 2 17.32 4.58 -14.98
CA THR A 2 17.80 3.20 -15.02
C THR A 2 18.46 2.96 -13.67
N VAL A 3 17.82 2.19 -12.80
CA VAL A 3 18.44 1.76 -11.55
C VAL A 3 19.49 0.72 -11.94
N ASN A 4 20.73 1.12 -12.01
CA ASN A 4 21.85 0.19 -12.08
C ASN A 4 21.99 -0.42 -10.68
N GLY A 5 21.30 -1.53 -10.45
CA GLY A 5 21.41 -2.29 -9.22
C GLY A 5 22.80 -2.90 -9.07
N ALA A 6 23.16 -3.27 -7.86
CA ALA A 6 24.37 -4.04 -7.58
C ALA A 6 24.10 -5.54 -7.75
N GLN A 7 25.14 -6.28 -8.16
CA GLN A 7 25.08 -7.73 -8.28
C GLN A 7 26.24 -8.35 -7.51
N LEU A 8 25.92 -9.31 -6.64
CA LEU A 8 26.90 -10.21 -6.04
C LEU A 8 26.84 -11.55 -6.76
N ASN A 9 27.95 -11.97 -7.34
CA ASN A 9 28.03 -13.21 -8.10
C ASN A 9 28.40 -14.39 -7.19
N TYR A 10 27.84 -15.56 -7.47
CA TYR A 10 28.23 -16.77 -6.77
C TYR A 10 29.66 -17.19 -7.06
N SER A 11 30.28 -17.89 -6.11
CA SER A 11 31.55 -18.57 -6.30
C SER A 11 31.34 -20.10 -6.31
N ARG A 12 32.16 -20.80 -7.08
CA ARG A 12 32.17 -22.27 -7.10
C ARG A 12 33.03 -22.88 -5.98
N THR A 13 33.84 -22.08 -5.34
CA THR A 13 34.85 -22.56 -4.39
C THR A 13 34.65 -22.00 -2.97
N LEU A 14 34.12 -20.79 -2.85
CA LEU A 14 33.95 -20.07 -1.60
C LEU A 14 32.48 -19.74 -1.36
N ALA A 15 32.06 -19.70 -0.10
CA ALA A 15 30.81 -19.05 0.30
C ALA A 15 30.92 -17.54 0.06
N ALA A 16 29.78 -16.87 -0.11
CA ALA A 16 29.74 -15.42 -0.23
C ALA A 16 30.10 -14.76 1.12
N ASP A 17 30.86 -13.68 1.04
CA ASP A 17 31.23 -12.79 2.15
C ASP A 17 31.43 -11.38 1.56
N ASP A 18 30.47 -10.94 0.73
CA ASP A 18 30.56 -9.71 -0.04
C ASP A 18 29.63 -8.65 0.57
N TRP A 19 30.13 -7.41 0.61
CA TRP A 19 29.41 -6.29 1.17
C TRP A 19 29.13 -5.21 0.14
N ILE A 20 27.89 -4.71 0.14
CA ILE A 20 27.49 -3.48 -0.53
C ILE A 20 27.23 -2.44 0.55
N VAL A 21 28.02 -1.37 0.59
CA VAL A 21 27.95 -0.35 1.65
C VAL A 21 27.41 0.95 1.09
N SER A 22 26.46 1.56 1.80
CA SER A 22 25.85 2.84 1.45
C SER A 22 26.84 4.01 1.58
N PRO A 23 26.54 5.17 0.95
CA PRO A 23 27.13 6.44 1.37
C PRO A 23 26.85 6.76 2.83
N ALA A 24 27.62 7.72 3.39
CA ALA A 24 27.45 8.22 4.75
C ALA A 24 26.08 8.90 4.93
N MET A 25 25.39 8.61 6.03
CA MET A 25 24.12 9.22 6.41
C MET A 25 24.19 9.82 7.80
N LYS A 26 23.50 10.95 8.01
CA LYS A 26 23.34 11.54 9.34
C LYS A 26 22.05 11.01 9.98
N LEU A 27 22.19 10.19 11.02
CA LEU A 27 21.06 9.65 11.76
C LEU A 27 21.07 10.20 13.20
N LYS A 28 19.88 10.25 13.81
CA LYS A 28 19.64 10.77 15.16
C LYS A 28 19.08 9.67 16.07
N ALA A 29 19.56 9.63 17.29
CA ALA A 29 18.98 8.82 18.36
C ALA A 29 17.53 9.26 18.67
N GLY A 30 16.69 8.32 19.12
CA GLY A 30 15.30 8.60 19.43
C GLY A 30 14.39 8.74 18.20
N PHE A 31 14.93 8.48 17.00
CA PHE A 31 14.16 8.38 15.77
C PHE A 31 14.17 6.96 15.21
N LEU A 32 13.04 6.56 14.68
CA LEU A 32 12.85 5.29 13.96
C LEU A 32 13.01 5.56 12.46
N TYR A 33 13.86 4.79 11.83
CA TYR A 33 14.12 4.81 10.40
C TYR A 33 13.61 3.51 9.80
N THR A 34 12.88 3.57 8.70
CA THR A 34 12.46 2.36 7.97
C THR A 34 13.37 2.16 6.79
N LEU A 35 14.02 1.00 6.74
CA LEU A 35 14.79 0.54 5.59
C LEU A 35 13.87 -0.27 4.69
N ILE A 36 13.90 0.03 3.39
CA ILE A 36 13.22 -0.72 2.32
C ILE A 36 14.29 -1.23 1.37
N LEU A 37 14.42 -2.55 1.26
CA LEU A 37 15.38 -3.22 0.38
C LEU A 37 14.61 -3.95 -0.71
N LYS A 38 14.92 -3.66 -1.99
CA LYS A 38 14.39 -4.37 -3.15
C LYS A 38 15.48 -5.13 -3.87
N GLY A 39 15.20 -6.38 -4.19
CA GLY A 39 16.17 -7.22 -4.86
C GLY A 39 15.54 -8.54 -5.31
N ARG A 40 16.39 -9.47 -5.73
CA ARG A 40 15.98 -10.83 -6.09
C ARG A 40 17.15 -11.80 -6.08
N SER A 41 16.87 -13.08 -6.04
CA SER A 41 17.82 -14.11 -6.47
C SER A 41 17.84 -14.23 -8.01
N SER A 42 18.89 -14.76 -8.57
CA SER A 42 18.96 -15.14 -10.00
C SER A 42 18.01 -16.30 -10.33
N SER A 43 17.61 -17.11 -9.35
CA SER A 43 16.83 -18.34 -9.50
C SER A 43 16.02 -18.65 -8.25
N ALA A 44 14.83 -19.22 -8.44
CA ALA A 44 14.03 -19.73 -7.31
C ALA A 44 14.63 -21.03 -6.71
N THR A 45 15.43 -21.77 -7.48
CA THR A 45 16.09 -22.99 -7.02
C THR A 45 17.31 -22.69 -6.14
N TYR A 46 18.07 -21.65 -6.52
CA TYR A 46 19.28 -21.21 -5.82
C TYR A 46 18.97 -19.90 -5.11
N LYS A 47 18.44 -20.03 -3.90
CA LYS A 47 18.07 -18.88 -3.06
C LYS A 47 19.32 -18.17 -2.56
N GLU A 48 19.28 -16.84 -2.52
CA GLU A 48 20.40 -16.03 -2.06
C GLU A 48 20.20 -15.58 -0.63
N ARG A 49 21.13 -15.90 0.24
CA ARG A 49 21.12 -15.51 1.64
C ARG A 49 21.81 -14.19 1.85
N PHE A 50 21.18 -13.32 2.63
CA PHE A 50 21.71 -12.00 2.95
C PHE A 50 21.33 -11.59 4.38
N GLU A 51 22.00 -10.57 4.88
CA GLU A 51 21.63 -9.81 6.07
C GLU A 51 21.87 -8.32 5.83
N VAL A 52 21.30 -7.44 6.66
CA VAL A 52 21.55 -6.00 6.58
C VAL A 52 21.96 -5.49 7.95
N LYS A 53 23.07 -4.77 7.99
CA LYS A 53 23.63 -4.18 9.21
C LYS A 53 23.95 -2.71 9.04
N TYR A 54 24.10 -1.98 10.15
CA TYR A 54 24.59 -0.61 10.13
C TYR A 54 25.71 -0.41 11.16
N GLY A 55 26.50 0.63 10.94
CA GLY A 55 27.63 0.99 11.80
C GLY A 55 28.14 2.38 11.51
N THR A 56 29.17 2.79 12.24
CA THR A 56 29.73 4.16 12.19
C THR A 56 30.85 4.34 11.17
N GLU A 57 31.30 3.24 10.56
CA GLU A 57 32.34 3.26 9.50
C GLU A 57 31.90 2.36 8.33
N ALA A 58 32.43 2.64 7.12
CA ALA A 58 32.13 1.91 5.89
C ALA A 58 32.97 0.62 5.75
N THR A 59 33.14 -0.13 6.82
CA THR A 59 33.94 -1.38 6.85
C THR A 59 33.10 -2.52 7.41
N ALA A 60 33.34 -3.76 6.94
CA ALA A 60 32.62 -4.94 7.40
C ALA A 60 32.68 -5.09 8.94
N ASP A 61 33.84 -4.85 9.53
CA ASP A 61 34.07 -4.98 10.98
C ASP A 61 33.28 -3.96 11.82
N ALA A 62 32.97 -2.80 11.25
CA ALA A 62 32.20 -1.75 11.92
C ALA A 62 30.69 -1.86 11.74
N LEU A 63 30.21 -2.66 10.78
CA LEU A 63 28.81 -2.88 10.48
C LEU A 63 28.27 -4.01 11.37
N THR A 64 28.06 -3.71 12.66
CA THR A 64 27.75 -4.70 13.70
C THR A 64 26.29 -4.71 14.15
N ASN A 65 25.54 -3.62 13.95
CA ASN A 65 24.15 -3.52 14.40
C ASN A 65 23.21 -4.08 13.33
N VAL A 66 22.42 -5.09 13.67
CA VAL A 66 21.55 -5.79 12.73
C VAL A 66 20.31 -4.95 12.46
N ILE A 67 19.92 -4.79 11.18
CA ILE A 67 18.64 -4.26 10.72
C ILE A 67 17.74 -5.38 10.22
N ILE A 68 18.28 -6.24 9.34
CA ILE A 68 17.61 -7.45 8.87
C ILE A 68 18.48 -8.64 9.21
N GLU A 69 17.91 -9.53 10.05
CA GLU A 69 18.54 -10.82 10.38
C GLU A 69 18.75 -11.66 9.10
N PRO A 70 19.67 -12.62 9.10
CA PRO A 70 19.90 -13.50 7.95
C PRO A 70 18.61 -14.04 7.34
N ASN A 71 18.35 -13.66 6.09
CA ASN A 71 17.14 -13.96 5.33
C ASN A 71 17.48 -14.38 3.91
N PHE A 72 16.47 -14.72 3.10
CA PHE A 72 16.66 -15.20 1.74
C PHE A 72 15.85 -14.42 0.73
N PHE A 73 16.46 -14.06 -0.39
CA PHE A 73 15.75 -13.84 -1.65
C PHE A 73 15.42 -15.20 -2.26
N THR A 74 14.15 -15.47 -2.48
CA THR A 74 13.64 -16.81 -2.79
C THR A 74 13.16 -16.97 -4.23
N THR A 75 13.04 -15.89 -4.98
CA THR A 75 12.53 -15.90 -6.36
C THR A 75 13.42 -15.13 -7.33
N SER A 76 13.21 -15.36 -8.61
CA SER A 76 13.81 -14.57 -9.69
C SER A 76 13.00 -13.29 -10.03
N LYS A 77 11.90 -13.04 -9.30
CA LYS A 77 11.14 -11.79 -9.38
C LYS A 77 11.57 -10.87 -8.24
N GLU A 78 11.25 -9.59 -8.37
CA GLU A 78 11.51 -8.63 -7.31
C GLU A 78 10.79 -9.02 -6.01
N GLU A 79 11.55 -9.00 -4.92
CA GLU A 79 11.09 -9.14 -3.54
C GLU A 79 11.45 -7.87 -2.77
N THR A 80 10.61 -7.48 -1.82
CA THR A 80 10.81 -6.31 -0.97
C THR A 80 10.90 -6.75 0.48
N PHE A 81 11.95 -6.30 1.17
CA PHE A 81 12.14 -6.46 2.62
C PHE A 81 12.06 -5.09 3.28
N GLN A 82 11.42 -5.05 4.43
CA GLN A 82 11.28 -3.83 5.21
C GLN A 82 11.62 -4.10 6.67
N ALA A 83 12.38 -3.19 7.29
CA ALA A 83 12.72 -3.27 8.70
C ALA A 83 12.86 -1.88 9.30
N VAL A 84 12.53 -1.75 10.58
CA VAL A 84 12.68 -0.52 11.35
C VAL A 84 13.90 -0.63 12.25
N PHE A 85 14.70 0.44 12.33
CA PHE A 85 15.85 0.51 13.22
C PHE A 85 16.00 1.91 13.82
N SER A 86 16.75 2.00 14.92
CA SER A 86 17.05 3.26 15.60
C SER A 86 18.50 3.26 16.05
N PRO A 87 19.31 4.29 15.71
CA PRO A 87 20.66 4.40 16.22
C PRO A 87 20.66 4.77 17.70
N GLN A 88 21.67 4.31 18.43
CA GLN A 88 21.82 4.58 19.86
C GLN A 88 22.31 6.01 20.19
N SER A 89 22.94 6.68 19.22
CA SER A 89 23.47 8.04 19.34
C SER A 89 23.35 8.81 18.05
N ASP A 90 23.35 10.13 18.13
CA ASP A 90 23.49 10.97 16.94
C ASP A 90 24.83 10.77 16.28
N GLY A 91 24.85 10.63 14.95
CA GLY A 91 26.12 10.39 14.28
C GLY A 91 26.04 10.22 12.78
N THR A 92 27.20 9.86 12.23
CA THR A 92 27.32 9.41 10.84
C THR A 92 27.30 7.90 10.83
N TYR A 93 26.46 7.33 9.98
CA TYR A 93 26.25 5.89 9.86
C TYR A 93 26.32 5.42 8.41
N TYR A 94 26.59 4.15 8.25
CA TYR A 94 26.61 3.42 6.99
C TYR A 94 25.74 2.17 7.13
N ILE A 95 25.09 1.78 6.04
CA ILE A 95 24.31 0.54 5.96
C ILE A 95 25.04 -0.40 5.03
N GLY A 96 25.21 -1.64 5.45
CA GLY A 96 25.81 -2.70 4.64
C GLY A 96 24.83 -3.83 4.39
N ILE A 97 24.71 -4.23 3.12
CA ILE A 97 24.05 -5.45 2.70
C ILE A 97 25.15 -6.50 2.55
N HIS A 98 25.07 -7.57 3.32
CA HIS A 98 26.03 -8.65 3.35
C HIS A 98 25.45 -9.89 2.66
N GLY A 99 26.05 -10.31 1.56
CA GLY A 99 25.77 -11.57 0.90
C GLY A 99 26.49 -12.71 1.63
N ILE A 100 25.73 -13.70 2.11
CA ILE A 100 26.21 -14.81 2.96
C ILE A 100 25.73 -16.17 2.47
N SER A 101 25.52 -16.30 1.15
CA SER A 101 25.13 -17.56 0.52
C SER A 101 26.26 -18.57 0.51
N ASP A 102 25.92 -19.85 0.53
CA ASP A 102 26.89 -20.94 0.31
C ASP A 102 27.45 -20.90 -1.10
N LYS A 103 28.56 -21.59 -1.33
CA LYS A 103 29.11 -21.82 -2.67
C LYS A 103 28.11 -22.52 -3.58
N TYR A 104 28.21 -22.32 -4.88
CA TYR A 104 27.33 -22.88 -5.93
C TYR A 104 25.86 -22.45 -5.86
N MET A 105 25.55 -21.40 -5.11
CA MET A 105 24.23 -20.78 -5.13
C MET A 105 24.09 -19.88 -6.37
N GLY A 106 23.09 -19.04 -6.46
CA GLY A 106 22.86 -18.13 -7.57
C GLY A 106 23.61 -16.79 -7.43
N SER A 107 23.13 -15.77 -8.11
CA SER A 107 23.58 -14.39 -7.93
C SER A 107 22.51 -13.58 -7.22
N LEU A 108 22.92 -12.72 -6.31
CA LEU A 108 22.08 -11.76 -5.61
C LEU A 108 22.06 -10.45 -6.40
N TYR A 109 20.87 -9.96 -6.70
CA TYR A 109 20.64 -8.67 -7.34
C TYR A 109 19.95 -7.72 -6.36
N ILE A 110 20.57 -6.58 -6.09
CA ILE A 110 20.02 -5.49 -5.29
C ILE A 110 19.61 -4.36 -6.22
N TYR A 111 18.35 -4.01 -6.25
CA TYR A 111 17.81 -2.95 -7.10
C TYR A 111 17.82 -1.59 -6.43
N SER A 112 17.42 -1.55 -5.17
CA SER A 112 17.41 -0.32 -4.38
C SER A 112 17.49 -0.60 -2.89
N ILE A 113 18.04 0.37 -2.19
CA ILE A 113 17.92 0.52 -0.75
C ILE A 113 17.41 1.94 -0.48
N GLU A 114 16.40 2.06 0.33
CA GLU A 114 15.78 3.33 0.69
C GLU A 114 15.67 3.42 2.21
N ILE A 115 15.93 4.60 2.74
CA ILE A 115 15.63 4.95 4.13
C ILE A 115 14.56 6.03 4.08
N THR A 116 13.40 5.74 4.68
CA THR A 116 12.29 6.70 4.74
C THR A 116 12.59 7.84 5.71
N GLU A 117 11.77 8.89 5.64
CA GLU A 117 11.83 9.98 6.62
C GLU A 117 11.63 9.42 8.04
N PRO A 118 12.45 9.86 9.00
CA PRO A 118 12.41 9.35 10.35
C PRO A 118 11.16 9.81 11.11
N ILE A 119 10.63 8.91 11.93
CA ILE A 119 9.56 9.22 12.89
C ILE A 119 10.19 9.29 14.29
N ASN A 120 9.84 10.33 15.08
CA ASN A 120 10.23 10.39 16.48
C ASN A 120 9.64 9.16 17.20
N ALA A 121 10.46 8.42 17.93
CA ALA A 121 10.05 7.21 18.62
C ALA A 121 8.90 7.42 19.63
N LEU A 122 8.81 8.64 20.20
CA LEU A 122 7.74 9.03 21.12
C LEU A 122 6.49 9.62 20.44
N ALA A 123 6.49 9.79 19.11
CA ALA A 123 5.31 10.19 18.35
C ALA A 123 4.25 9.08 18.34
N PRO A 124 2.97 9.37 18.01
CA PRO A 124 1.93 8.34 17.93
C PRO A 124 2.27 7.24 16.92
N ALA A 125 1.91 6.00 17.23
CA ALA A 125 1.97 4.89 16.28
C ALA A 125 0.98 5.09 15.11
N ALA A 126 1.06 4.23 14.09
CA ALA A 126 0.00 4.11 13.08
C ALA A 126 -1.31 3.67 13.75
N THR A 127 -2.45 4.01 13.15
CA THR A 127 -3.71 3.34 13.50
C THR A 127 -3.78 1.98 12.80
N ASP A 128 -4.30 0.98 13.49
CA ASP A 128 -4.54 -0.36 12.94
C ASP A 128 -5.81 -0.41 12.10
N GLU A 129 -6.73 0.52 12.33
CA GLU A 129 -8.04 0.56 11.69
C GLU A 129 -8.31 1.96 11.12
N MET A 130 -8.41 2.04 9.80
CA MET A 130 -8.87 3.21 9.06
C MET A 130 -9.84 2.76 7.98
N ASN A 131 -10.98 3.44 7.89
CA ASN A 131 -12.02 3.14 6.91
C ASN A 131 -12.51 4.43 6.24
N ALA A 132 -12.95 4.31 5.00
CA ALA A 132 -13.64 5.38 4.28
C ALA A 132 -14.89 4.80 3.61
N VAL A 133 -16.04 5.43 3.88
CA VAL A 133 -17.33 5.04 3.30
C VAL A 133 -17.81 6.17 2.41
N ALA A 134 -18.05 5.86 1.13
CA ALA A 134 -18.58 6.83 0.17
C ALA A 134 -19.96 7.33 0.59
N ALA A 135 -20.25 8.58 0.27
CA ALA A 135 -21.58 9.15 0.46
C ALA A 135 -22.62 8.41 -0.41
N PRO A 136 -23.86 8.28 0.05
CA PRO A 136 -24.90 7.55 -0.66
C PRO A 136 -25.26 8.22 -1.99
N GLU A 137 -25.96 7.47 -2.85
CA GLU A 137 -26.58 7.93 -4.10
C GLU A 137 -25.60 8.61 -5.07
N GLY A 138 -24.33 8.21 -5.03
CA GLY A 138 -23.29 8.76 -5.92
C GLY A 138 -22.90 10.20 -5.58
N ALA A 139 -23.21 10.70 -4.40
CA ALA A 139 -22.74 12.01 -3.97
C ALA A 139 -21.20 12.05 -3.83
N LEU A 140 -20.62 13.19 -4.16
CA LEU A 140 -19.15 13.37 -4.14
C LEU A 140 -18.65 13.67 -2.72
N GLY A 141 -18.68 12.65 -1.87
CA GLY A 141 -18.24 12.74 -0.49
C GLY A 141 -17.93 11.37 0.11
N ALA A 142 -17.26 11.38 1.27
CA ALA A 142 -17.01 10.19 2.07
C ALA A 142 -16.92 10.53 3.55
N THR A 143 -17.28 9.57 4.40
CA THR A 143 -16.99 9.61 5.83
C THR A 143 -15.76 8.76 6.10
N ILE A 144 -14.74 9.37 6.67
CA ILE A 144 -13.47 8.74 7.02
C ILE A 144 -13.46 8.53 8.54
N SER A 145 -13.21 7.32 8.99
CA SER A 145 -13.10 6.97 10.41
C SER A 145 -11.83 6.18 10.69
N ALA A 146 -11.33 6.31 11.92
CA ALA A 146 -10.17 5.56 12.39
C ALA A 146 -10.20 5.45 13.92
N THR A 147 -9.51 4.44 14.46
CA THR A 147 -9.25 4.35 15.90
C THR A 147 -7.96 5.06 16.22
N ALA A 148 -7.99 6.04 17.14
CA ALA A 148 -6.80 6.75 17.59
C ALA A 148 -5.82 5.78 18.28
N PRO A 149 -4.50 5.80 17.96
CA PRO A 149 -3.54 4.87 18.53
C PRO A 149 -3.44 5.02 20.06
N SER A 150 -3.25 3.89 20.74
CA SER A 150 -2.97 3.84 22.19
C SER A 150 -1.49 3.66 22.49
N LYS A 151 -0.65 3.55 21.45
CA LYS A 151 0.80 3.37 21.54
C LYS A 151 1.55 4.46 20.80
N ARG A 152 2.77 4.71 21.25
CA ARG A 152 3.79 5.47 20.53
C ARG A 152 4.47 4.59 19.48
N ALA A 153 5.22 5.20 18.59
CA ALA A 153 5.94 4.52 17.54
C ALA A 153 6.95 3.47 18.06
N ASP A 154 7.51 3.67 19.26
CA ASP A 154 8.38 2.72 19.96
C ASP A 154 7.64 1.59 20.70
N GLY A 155 6.30 1.57 20.63
CA GLY A 155 5.45 0.59 21.31
C GLY A 155 5.10 0.94 22.77
N SER A 156 5.66 2.01 23.34
CA SER A 156 5.29 2.49 24.67
C SER A 156 3.87 3.08 24.70
N ASN A 157 3.29 3.25 25.90
CA ASN A 157 1.93 3.75 26.02
C ASN A 157 1.84 5.23 25.62
N LEU A 158 0.86 5.56 24.78
CA LEU A 158 0.50 6.91 24.41
C LEU A 158 -0.56 7.45 25.39
N THR A 159 -0.29 8.56 26.02
CA THR A 159 -1.19 9.16 27.02
C THR A 159 -1.99 10.36 26.49
N THR A 160 -1.45 11.04 25.49
CA THR A 160 -2.05 12.25 24.91
C THR A 160 -1.82 12.33 23.42
N ILE A 161 -2.85 12.79 22.71
CA ILE A 161 -2.80 13.12 21.29
C ILE A 161 -3.22 14.59 21.18
N ALA A 162 -2.41 15.41 20.54
CA ALA A 162 -2.73 16.83 20.35
C ALA A 162 -3.76 17.04 19.24
N LYS A 163 -3.62 16.31 18.16
CA LYS A 163 -4.58 16.34 17.03
C LYS A 163 -4.47 15.11 16.14
N ALA A 164 -5.51 14.89 15.34
CA ALA A 164 -5.48 14.05 14.16
C ALA A 164 -5.70 14.92 12.92
N GLU A 165 -4.95 14.69 11.84
CA GLU A 165 -5.17 15.33 10.55
C GLU A 165 -5.55 14.27 9.51
N ILE A 166 -6.64 14.54 8.78
CA ILE A 166 -7.12 13.69 7.70
C ILE A 166 -6.92 14.42 6.37
N TRP A 167 -6.24 13.77 5.43
CA TRP A 167 -5.96 14.29 4.11
C TRP A 167 -6.63 13.46 3.02
N ASN A 168 -7.14 14.12 1.99
CA ASN A 168 -7.46 13.48 0.72
C ASN A 168 -6.21 13.60 -0.16
N LYS A 169 -5.46 12.51 -0.30
CA LYS A 169 -4.20 12.44 -1.04
C LYS A 169 -4.42 12.61 -2.55
N THR A 170 -5.56 12.12 -3.07
CA THR A 170 -5.94 12.26 -4.49
C THR A 170 -6.14 13.73 -4.87
N LYS A 171 -6.62 14.55 -3.93
CA LYS A 171 -6.83 16.00 -4.12
C LYS A 171 -5.72 16.86 -3.51
N GLU A 172 -4.72 16.24 -2.89
CA GLU A 172 -3.64 16.93 -2.15
C GLU A 172 -4.18 17.98 -1.16
N ARG A 173 -5.29 17.64 -0.45
CA ARG A 173 -6.03 18.58 0.38
C ARG A 173 -6.26 18.03 1.77
N LEU A 174 -6.05 18.91 2.76
CA LEU A 174 -6.50 18.65 4.13
C LEU A 174 -8.03 18.63 4.16
N VAL A 175 -8.62 17.49 4.58
CA VAL A 175 -10.07 17.38 4.82
C VAL A 175 -10.43 18.11 6.10
N GLY A 176 -9.66 17.89 7.16
CA GLY A 176 -9.83 18.57 8.42
C GLY A 176 -8.94 18.01 9.53
N SER A 177 -9.09 18.59 10.71
CA SER A 177 -8.35 18.23 11.91
C SER A 177 -9.33 17.99 13.07
N ILE A 178 -8.99 17.03 13.93
CA ILE A 178 -9.72 16.73 15.18
C ILE A 178 -8.75 16.98 16.32
N ASP A 179 -9.09 17.92 17.19
CA ASP A 179 -8.23 18.31 18.30
C ASP A 179 -8.43 17.38 19.52
N ASN A 180 -7.33 17.06 20.18
CA ASN A 180 -7.27 16.31 21.44
C ASN A 180 -8.08 14.99 21.46
N PRO A 181 -8.03 14.15 20.41
CA PRO A 181 -8.71 12.86 20.48
C PRO A 181 -8.09 11.99 21.58
N GLN A 182 -8.91 11.22 22.26
CA GLN A 182 -8.41 10.33 23.31
C GLN A 182 -7.72 9.10 22.69
N PRO A 183 -6.57 8.65 23.22
CA PRO A 183 -5.97 7.38 22.79
C PRO A 183 -6.98 6.22 22.87
N GLY A 184 -7.10 5.43 21.80
CA GLY A 184 -8.03 4.33 21.69
C GLY A 184 -9.48 4.71 21.34
N SER A 185 -9.81 6.00 21.20
CA SER A 185 -11.15 6.43 20.79
C SER A 185 -11.32 6.44 19.28
N GLU A 186 -12.55 6.30 18.82
CA GLU A 186 -12.89 6.52 17.40
C GLU A 186 -12.84 8.02 17.07
N VAL A 187 -12.29 8.34 15.91
CA VAL A 187 -12.30 9.65 15.28
C VAL A 187 -12.96 9.55 13.91
N SER A 188 -13.74 10.56 13.52
CA SER A 188 -14.43 10.56 12.24
C SER A 188 -14.57 11.96 11.68
N ILE A 189 -14.46 12.09 10.34
CA ILE A 189 -14.69 13.33 9.62
C ILE A 189 -15.35 13.04 8.28
N THR A 190 -16.16 13.99 7.77
CA THR A 190 -16.79 13.87 6.46
C THR A 190 -16.11 14.81 5.46
N ASP A 191 -15.64 14.24 4.35
CA ASP A 191 -15.22 14.98 3.16
C ASP A 191 -16.43 15.18 2.24
N THR A 192 -16.81 16.43 1.98
CA THR A 192 -17.91 16.80 1.06
C THR A 192 -17.41 17.30 -0.30
N GLN A 193 -16.11 17.22 -0.56
CA GLN A 193 -15.45 17.73 -1.76
C GLN A 193 -14.55 16.70 -2.44
N ALA A 194 -14.91 15.43 -2.34
CA ALA A 194 -14.18 14.34 -2.98
C ALA A 194 -14.31 14.38 -4.52
N ALA A 195 -13.40 13.70 -5.20
CA ALA A 195 -13.52 13.49 -6.65
C ALA A 195 -14.40 12.27 -6.95
N ASN A 196 -15.02 12.25 -8.12
CA ASN A 196 -15.56 11.00 -8.66
C ASN A 196 -14.43 10.02 -8.97
N GLY A 197 -14.57 8.74 -8.61
CA GLY A 197 -13.57 7.71 -8.81
C GLY A 197 -12.84 7.34 -7.52
N PHE A 198 -11.68 6.70 -7.65
CA PHE A 198 -10.87 6.31 -6.50
C PHE A 198 -10.28 7.54 -5.79
N ASN A 199 -10.50 7.59 -4.49
CA ASN A 199 -9.87 8.56 -3.59
C ASN A 199 -9.05 7.81 -2.54
N THR A 200 -7.83 8.27 -2.33
CA THR A 200 -6.95 7.83 -1.26
C THR A 200 -7.02 8.86 -0.13
N TYR A 201 -7.37 8.40 1.06
CA TYR A 201 -7.33 9.21 2.27
C TYR A 201 -6.20 8.73 3.16
N SER A 202 -5.61 9.67 3.90
CA SER A 202 -4.65 9.36 4.95
C SER A 202 -5.01 10.04 6.26
N ILE A 203 -4.61 9.43 7.37
CA ILE A 203 -4.69 9.98 8.70
C ILE A 203 -3.34 9.91 9.38
N ALA A 204 -2.97 10.98 10.09
CA ALA A 204 -1.84 11.01 10.99
C ALA A 204 -2.22 11.63 12.31
N PHE A 205 -1.71 11.08 13.40
CA PHE A 205 -1.89 11.62 14.75
C PHE A 205 -0.63 12.35 15.20
N PHE A 206 -0.80 13.38 16.02
CA PHE A 206 0.28 14.25 16.49
C PHE A 206 0.26 14.33 18.00
N ASN A 207 1.42 14.40 18.61
CA ASN A 207 1.62 14.79 20.00
C ASN A 207 2.77 15.81 20.12
N GLU A 208 3.28 16.07 21.31
CA GLU A 208 4.41 16.97 21.55
C GLU A 208 5.71 16.53 20.84
N ALA A 209 5.88 15.22 20.60
CA ALA A 209 7.04 14.67 19.88
C ALA A 209 6.93 14.81 18.35
N GLY A 210 5.76 15.24 17.84
CA GLY A 210 5.52 15.49 16.42
C GLY A 210 4.50 14.58 15.77
N LYS A 211 4.58 14.50 14.43
CA LYS A 211 3.76 13.66 13.58
C LYS A 211 4.15 12.18 13.76
N GLY A 212 3.16 11.33 14.00
CA GLY A 212 3.31 9.88 13.99
C GLY A 212 3.25 9.27 12.58
N TYR A 213 3.15 7.95 12.55
CA TYR A 213 2.97 7.24 11.29
C TYR A 213 1.64 7.60 10.62
N GLU A 214 1.67 7.65 9.29
CA GLU A 214 0.50 7.89 8.45
C GLU A 214 -0.10 6.55 8.04
N THR A 215 -1.44 6.43 8.12
CA THR A 215 -2.18 5.27 7.64
C THR A 215 -3.07 5.73 6.49
N GLU A 216 -3.21 4.89 5.45
CA GLU A 216 -3.98 5.21 4.25
C GLU A 216 -5.10 4.18 4.01
N CYS A 217 -6.19 4.64 3.41
CA CYS A 217 -7.24 3.79 2.86
C CYS A 217 -7.77 4.35 1.54
N ASN A 218 -8.38 3.47 0.75
CA ASN A 218 -8.94 3.83 -0.56
C ASN A 218 -10.45 3.58 -0.57
N VAL A 219 -11.17 4.45 -1.27
CA VAL A 219 -12.61 4.31 -1.51
C VAL A 219 -12.97 4.82 -2.89
N TYR A 220 -13.90 4.15 -3.58
CA TYR A 220 -14.49 4.66 -4.82
C TYR A 220 -15.69 5.54 -4.48
N ILE A 221 -15.73 6.76 -5.01
CA ILE A 221 -16.74 7.79 -4.69
C ILE A 221 -17.45 8.20 -5.98
N GLY A 222 -18.76 8.43 -5.87
CA GLY A 222 -19.57 8.90 -6.99
C GLY A 222 -20.14 7.78 -7.84
N ILE A 223 -20.50 8.13 -9.08
CA ILE A 223 -21.12 7.20 -10.04
C ILE A 223 -20.05 6.30 -10.65
N ASP A 224 -20.36 5.01 -10.74
CA ASP A 224 -19.47 3.98 -11.27
C ASP A 224 -20.03 3.32 -12.53
N ILE A 225 -19.21 2.53 -13.20
CA ILE A 225 -19.61 1.71 -14.34
C ILE A 225 -20.39 0.49 -13.81
N PRO A 226 -21.59 0.18 -14.34
CA PRO A 226 -22.35 -0.97 -13.86
C PRO A 226 -21.58 -2.29 -14.03
N THR A 227 -21.77 -3.20 -13.08
CA THR A 227 -21.36 -4.61 -13.26
C THR A 227 -22.23 -5.29 -14.32
N ALA A 228 -21.93 -6.54 -14.67
CA ALA A 228 -22.78 -7.34 -15.56
C ALA A 228 -24.17 -7.50 -14.96
N VAL A 229 -25.17 -7.68 -15.84
CA VAL A 229 -26.52 -8.07 -15.43
C VAL A 229 -26.51 -9.38 -14.64
N ILE A 230 -27.42 -9.52 -13.70
CA ILE A 230 -27.55 -10.68 -12.81
C ILE A 230 -28.57 -11.66 -13.42
N ASN A 231 -28.32 -12.94 -13.33
CA ASN A 231 -29.22 -14.02 -13.77
C ASN A 231 -29.77 -13.85 -15.20
N PRO A 232 -28.92 -13.56 -16.23
CA PRO A 232 -29.42 -13.46 -17.59
C PRO A 232 -29.97 -14.80 -18.06
N HIS A 233 -31.20 -14.81 -18.55
CA HIS A 233 -31.89 -16.01 -19.01
C HIS A 233 -32.62 -15.75 -20.33
N VAL A 234 -32.65 -16.74 -21.21
CA VAL A 234 -33.35 -16.70 -22.48
C VAL A 234 -34.17 -17.97 -22.66
N VAL A 235 -35.45 -17.80 -23.01
CA VAL A 235 -36.32 -18.90 -23.35
C VAL A 235 -36.99 -18.66 -24.69
N GLN A 236 -37.26 -19.74 -25.42
CA GLN A 236 -38.07 -19.66 -26.63
C GLN A 236 -39.55 -19.66 -26.28
N ALA A 237 -40.29 -18.72 -26.85
CA ALA A 237 -41.73 -18.61 -26.72
C ALA A 237 -42.36 -18.48 -28.11
N GLY A 238 -42.69 -19.59 -28.70
CA GLY A 238 -43.15 -19.66 -30.09
C GLY A 238 -42.03 -19.30 -31.08
N ASP A 239 -42.23 -18.30 -31.89
CA ASP A 239 -41.26 -17.71 -32.83
C ASP A 239 -40.37 -16.61 -32.26
N LYS A 240 -40.51 -16.35 -30.93
CA LYS A 240 -39.82 -15.29 -30.23
C LYS A 240 -38.83 -15.85 -29.18
N ALA A 241 -37.78 -15.09 -28.90
CA ALA A 241 -36.94 -15.26 -27.73
C ALA A 241 -37.39 -14.26 -26.64
N VAL A 242 -37.58 -14.75 -25.43
CA VAL A 242 -37.84 -13.90 -24.25
C VAL A 242 -36.59 -13.88 -23.43
N LEU A 243 -36.01 -12.69 -23.21
CA LEU A 243 -34.84 -12.45 -22.39
C LEU A 243 -35.28 -11.84 -21.07
N THR A 244 -34.74 -12.32 -19.98
CA THR A 244 -34.94 -11.79 -18.65
C THR A 244 -33.60 -11.68 -17.94
N TRP A 245 -33.46 -10.69 -17.07
CA TRP A 245 -32.28 -10.48 -16.22
C TRP A 245 -32.66 -9.59 -15.04
N GLU A 246 -31.81 -9.54 -14.06
CA GLU A 246 -31.87 -8.58 -12.96
C GLU A 246 -30.85 -7.47 -13.21
N ALA A 247 -31.18 -6.24 -12.81
CA ALA A 247 -30.26 -5.12 -12.90
C ALA A 247 -29.03 -5.31 -12.00
N PRO A 248 -27.85 -4.87 -12.41
CA PRO A 248 -26.73 -4.81 -11.50
C PRO A 248 -27.03 -3.87 -10.32
N VAL A 249 -26.53 -4.20 -9.14
CA VAL A 249 -26.77 -3.41 -7.91
C VAL A 249 -25.56 -2.61 -7.45
N THR A 250 -24.38 -2.86 -8.06
CA THR A 250 -23.13 -2.14 -7.75
C THR A 250 -22.33 -1.88 -9.01
N GLY A 251 -21.44 -0.88 -8.95
CA GLY A 251 -20.44 -0.65 -9.98
C GLY A 251 -19.27 -1.61 -9.90
N ILE A 252 -18.45 -1.69 -10.95
CA ILE A 252 -17.27 -2.56 -11.07
C ILE A 252 -16.17 -2.24 -10.05
N ASN A 253 -16.13 -1.02 -9.53
CA ASN A 253 -15.20 -0.56 -8.50
C ASN A 253 -15.85 -0.45 -7.11
N GLY A 254 -17.08 -0.95 -6.95
CA GLY A 254 -17.85 -0.85 -5.71
C GLY A 254 -18.56 0.50 -5.51
N GLY A 255 -18.54 1.39 -6.51
CA GLY A 255 -19.22 2.67 -6.49
C GLY A 255 -20.72 2.56 -6.76
N TYR A 256 -21.41 3.70 -6.66
CA TYR A 256 -22.83 3.81 -6.88
C TYR A 256 -23.19 3.67 -8.37
N ILE A 257 -24.27 2.97 -8.64
CA ILE A 257 -24.99 3.01 -9.91
C ILE A 257 -26.45 3.41 -9.65
N ASP A 258 -27.04 4.15 -10.58
CA ASP A 258 -28.45 4.51 -10.53
C ASP A 258 -29.26 3.49 -11.36
N PRO A 259 -29.98 2.56 -10.72
CA PRO A 259 -30.69 1.51 -11.47
C PRO A 259 -31.76 2.06 -12.44
N GLU A 260 -32.34 3.22 -12.12
CA GLU A 260 -33.38 3.85 -12.95
C GLU A 260 -32.81 4.48 -14.25
N LYS A 261 -31.50 4.73 -14.27
CA LYS A 261 -30.81 5.30 -15.46
C LYS A 261 -30.05 4.27 -16.28
N LEU A 262 -30.16 2.99 -15.93
CA LEU A 262 -29.51 1.94 -16.70
C LEU A 262 -30.21 1.77 -18.07
N THR A 263 -29.38 1.65 -19.09
CA THR A 263 -29.82 1.25 -20.44
C THR A 263 -29.17 -0.06 -20.83
N TYR A 264 -29.88 -0.88 -21.57
CA TYR A 264 -29.41 -2.20 -21.98
C TYR A 264 -29.35 -2.29 -23.50
N GLN A 265 -28.23 -2.74 -24.03
CA GLN A 265 -28.06 -3.04 -25.45
C GLN A 265 -28.18 -4.54 -25.67
N ILE A 266 -29.15 -4.96 -26.45
CA ILE A 266 -29.33 -6.36 -26.83
C ILE A 266 -28.92 -6.55 -28.28
N SER A 267 -28.00 -7.48 -28.53
CA SER A 267 -27.50 -7.82 -29.85
C SER A 267 -27.69 -9.32 -30.10
N GLN A 268 -28.31 -9.68 -31.21
CA GLN A 268 -28.35 -11.06 -31.68
C GLN A 268 -27.16 -11.31 -32.59
N LEU A 269 -26.25 -12.19 -32.17
CA LEU A 269 -25.12 -12.62 -32.99
C LEU A 269 -25.49 -13.88 -33.78
N GLN A 270 -25.43 -13.79 -35.07
CA GLN A 270 -25.50 -14.98 -35.94
C GLN A 270 -24.11 -15.42 -36.39
N PRO A 271 -23.87 -16.70 -36.69
CA PRO A 271 -22.52 -17.21 -37.04
C PRO A 271 -21.84 -16.51 -38.19
N MET A 272 -22.57 -15.74 -39.03
CA MET A 272 -22.03 -15.08 -40.23
C MET A 272 -22.60 -13.67 -40.50
N SER A 273 -23.39 -13.07 -39.63
CA SER A 273 -23.87 -11.67 -39.80
C SER A 273 -24.05 -10.95 -38.48
N VAL A 274 -23.60 -9.71 -38.43
CA VAL A 274 -23.89 -8.79 -37.30
C VAL A 274 -25.31 -8.26 -37.52
N SER A 275 -26.26 -8.59 -36.63
CA SER A 275 -27.58 -7.98 -36.64
C SER A 275 -27.49 -6.59 -35.95
N THR A 276 -28.39 -5.68 -36.33
CA THR A 276 -28.52 -4.37 -35.70
C THR A 276 -28.79 -4.51 -34.19
N ALA A 277 -27.97 -3.84 -33.37
CA ALA A 277 -28.23 -3.73 -31.96
C ALA A 277 -29.48 -2.87 -31.71
N THR A 278 -30.32 -3.30 -30.77
CA THR A 278 -31.50 -2.53 -30.34
C THR A 278 -31.25 -2.05 -28.91
N GLU A 279 -31.34 -0.73 -28.73
CA GLU A 279 -31.30 -0.13 -27.41
C GLU A 279 -32.71 -0.17 -26.79
N ILE A 280 -32.79 -0.64 -25.56
CA ILE A 280 -34.06 -0.74 -24.82
C ILE A 280 -33.90 0.03 -23.50
N THR A 281 -34.76 1.02 -23.30
CA THR A 281 -34.85 1.84 -22.09
C THR A 281 -36.15 1.62 -21.36
N GLY A 282 -36.16 1.80 -20.02
CA GLY A 282 -37.41 1.83 -19.25
C GLY A 282 -38.06 0.46 -19.00
N LEU A 283 -37.28 -0.61 -18.87
CA LEU A 283 -37.79 -1.92 -18.45
C LEU A 283 -38.18 -1.89 -16.97
N THR A 284 -39.45 -2.24 -16.67
CA THR A 284 -39.90 -2.58 -15.32
C THR A 284 -39.52 -4.04 -15.06
N TYR A 285 -38.89 -4.33 -13.94
CA TYR A 285 -38.41 -5.65 -13.50
C TYR A 285 -39.47 -6.39 -12.69
#